data_22e5c4a9018f3a088b5a00dd842d42b7
#
_entry.id   22e5c4a9018f3a088b5a00dd842d42b7
#
_cell.length_a   1.000
_cell.length_b   1.000
_cell.length_c   1.000
_cell.angle_alpha   90.00
_cell.angle_beta   90.00
_cell.angle_gamma   90.00
#
_symmetry.space_group_name_H-M   'P 1'
#
loop_
_entity.id
_entity.type
_entity.pdbx_description
1 polymer ?
#
loop_
_entity_poly.entity_id
_entity_poly.type
_entity_poly.pdbx_seq_one_letter_code
_entity_poly.pdbx_strand_id
1 'polypeptide(L)'
;MSSNLERLQDELRQHLGDALLGMRADLGELTIDLAPASYVESCKLLRDAPSLRFEQLMDLCVVDYQGYGDGMREGARFVVVLHLLSVGLNQRLRVRVGCADDELPVVPSINPVWNSASWYEREAFDLYGVVFEGHEDLRRLLTDYGFIGHPFRKDFPVSGTVEMRYDPEARRVIYQPVSIEPREIVPRVVREPGYGDLPRERNQPGA
;
A
#
# COMPACT_ATOMS: atom_id res chain seq x y z
N MET A 1 7.90 8.38 -25.31
CA MET A 1 7.42 8.08 -23.94
C MET A 1 8.25 8.83 -22.88
N SER A 2 9.56 9.00 -23.07
CA SER A 2 10.46 9.72 -22.14
C SER A 2 10.01 11.17 -21.85
N SER A 3 9.65 11.96 -22.85
CA SER A 3 9.31 13.37 -22.69
C SER A 3 8.05 13.67 -21.85
N ASN A 4 7.05 12.77 -21.87
CA ASN A 4 5.83 12.95 -21.05
C ASN A 4 6.11 12.66 -19.58
N LEU A 5 6.97 11.68 -19.29
CA LEU A 5 7.33 11.35 -17.93
C LEU A 5 8.21 12.45 -17.30
N GLU A 6 9.16 12.98 -18.06
CA GLU A 6 10.02 14.10 -17.64
C GLU A 6 9.18 15.35 -17.35
N ARG A 7 8.24 15.68 -18.22
CA ARG A 7 7.31 16.79 -17.99
C ARG A 7 6.49 16.60 -16.72
N LEU A 8 5.94 15.40 -16.50
CA LEU A 8 5.19 15.10 -15.28
C LEU A 8 6.06 15.25 -14.02
N GLN A 9 7.32 14.81 -14.08
CA GLN A 9 8.25 14.98 -12.96
C GLN A 9 8.48 16.46 -12.63
N ASP A 10 8.67 17.31 -13.63
CA ASP A 10 8.90 18.74 -13.44
C ASP A 10 7.65 19.44 -12.88
N GLU A 11 6.46 19.11 -13.39
CA GLU A 11 5.19 19.60 -12.86
C GLU A 11 4.98 19.21 -11.39
N LEU A 12 5.29 17.96 -11.04
CA LEU A 12 5.18 17.49 -9.66
C LEU A 12 6.16 18.22 -8.73
N ARG A 13 7.42 18.45 -9.15
CA ARG A 13 8.38 19.22 -8.37
C ARG A 13 7.92 20.66 -8.15
N GLN A 14 7.39 21.28 -9.20
CA GLN A 14 6.91 22.67 -9.15
C GLN A 14 5.72 22.81 -8.20
N HIS A 15 4.78 21.87 -8.25
CA HIS A 15 3.53 21.96 -7.48
C HIS A 15 3.67 21.48 -6.04
N LEU A 16 4.44 20.43 -5.78
CA LEU A 16 4.54 19.80 -4.45
C LEU A 16 5.68 20.39 -3.59
N GLY A 17 6.75 20.90 -4.21
CA GLY A 17 7.85 21.51 -3.48
C GLY A 17 8.35 20.64 -2.32
N ASP A 18 8.37 21.18 -1.11
CA ASP A 18 8.87 20.53 0.11
C ASP A 18 7.98 19.36 0.60
N ALA A 19 6.75 19.23 0.10
CA ALA A 19 5.87 18.09 0.41
C ALA A 19 6.37 16.79 -0.25
N LEU A 20 7.19 16.90 -1.29
CA LEU A 20 7.75 15.80 -2.04
C LEU A 20 9.03 15.29 -1.37
N LEU A 21 8.95 14.17 -0.65
CA LEU A 21 10.09 13.55 0.04
C LEU A 21 11.00 12.77 -0.92
N GLY A 22 10.41 12.20 -1.96
CA GLY A 22 11.13 11.39 -2.95
C GLY A 22 10.35 11.21 -4.23
N MET A 23 11.08 10.97 -5.33
CA MET A 23 10.51 10.68 -6.63
C MET A 23 11.38 9.65 -7.35
N ARG A 24 10.73 8.62 -7.89
CA ARG A 24 11.40 7.57 -8.65
C ARG A 24 10.61 7.22 -9.90
N ALA A 25 11.31 7.19 -11.03
CA ALA A 25 10.79 6.65 -12.28
C ALA A 25 11.43 5.29 -12.54
N ASP A 26 10.61 4.25 -12.67
CA ASP A 26 11.06 2.88 -12.91
C ASP A 26 10.04 2.16 -13.78
N LEU A 27 10.52 1.36 -14.74
CA LEU A 27 9.68 0.59 -15.67
C LEU A 27 8.58 1.40 -16.39
N GLY A 28 8.82 2.70 -16.59
CA GLY A 28 7.85 3.60 -17.23
C GLY A 28 6.76 4.13 -16.29
N GLU A 29 6.82 3.82 -15.00
CA GLU A 29 5.93 4.31 -13.95
C GLU A 29 6.60 5.35 -13.06
N LEU A 30 5.84 6.33 -12.60
CA LEU A 30 6.30 7.33 -11.67
C LEU A 30 5.74 7.08 -10.28
N THR A 31 6.63 7.06 -9.30
CA THR A 31 6.28 6.93 -7.89
C THR A 31 6.81 8.13 -7.12
N ILE A 32 5.98 8.71 -6.26
CA ILE A 32 6.37 9.79 -5.34
C ILE A 32 6.12 9.37 -3.89
N ASP A 33 6.97 9.88 -3.00
CA ASP A 33 6.81 9.75 -1.56
C ASP A 33 6.41 11.11 -0.99
N LEU A 34 5.31 11.16 -0.23
CA LEU A 34 4.80 12.38 0.41
C LEU A 34 4.91 12.30 1.93
N ALA A 35 5.10 13.47 2.56
CA ALA A 35 5.02 13.58 4.00
C ALA A 35 3.57 13.45 4.49
N PRO A 36 3.29 12.69 5.58
CA PRO A 36 1.95 12.55 6.13
C PRO A 36 1.28 13.89 6.46
N ALA A 37 2.03 14.87 6.95
CA ALA A 37 1.52 16.18 7.32
C ALA A 37 0.97 17.00 6.14
N SER A 38 1.49 16.78 4.93
CA SER A 38 1.06 17.48 3.71
C SER A 38 0.19 16.62 2.80
N TYR A 39 -0.14 15.41 3.23
CA TYR A 39 -0.77 14.39 2.39
C TYR A 39 -2.09 14.85 1.77
N VAL A 40 -3.03 15.34 2.57
CA VAL A 40 -4.37 15.76 2.09
C VAL A 40 -4.28 16.95 1.14
N GLU A 41 -3.47 17.96 1.48
CA GLU A 41 -3.31 19.15 0.64
C GLU A 41 -2.59 18.81 -0.67
N SER A 42 -1.59 17.94 -0.63
CA SER A 42 -0.94 17.41 -1.83
C SER A 42 -1.93 16.65 -2.71
N CYS A 43 -2.79 15.81 -2.15
CA CYS A 43 -3.83 15.11 -2.89
C CYS A 43 -4.84 16.05 -3.56
N LYS A 44 -5.27 17.12 -2.87
CA LYS A 44 -6.11 18.16 -3.46
C LYS A 44 -5.43 18.83 -4.66
N LEU A 45 -4.17 19.17 -4.49
CA LEU A 45 -3.37 19.80 -5.54
C LEU A 45 -3.19 18.87 -6.74
N LEU A 46 -2.89 17.59 -6.51
CA LEU A 46 -2.77 16.58 -7.58
C LEU A 46 -4.08 16.44 -8.37
N ARG A 47 -5.23 16.53 -7.72
CA ARG A 47 -6.55 16.48 -8.36
C ARG A 47 -6.86 17.75 -9.14
N ASP A 48 -6.61 18.92 -8.55
CA ASP A 48 -7.17 20.21 -8.99
C ASP A 48 -6.25 21.00 -9.93
N ALA A 49 -4.92 20.77 -9.88
CA ALA A 49 -3.97 21.47 -10.74
C ALA A 49 -4.21 21.11 -12.23
N PRO A 50 -4.41 22.11 -13.13
CA PRO A 50 -4.76 21.85 -14.54
C PRO A 50 -3.71 21.03 -15.30
N SER A 51 -2.44 21.11 -14.90
CA SER A 51 -1.33 20.37 -15.51
C SER A 51 -1.20 18.93 -15.01
N LEU A 52 -1.87 18.57 -13.91
CA LEU A 52 -1.83 17.26 -13.27
C LEU A 52 -3.16 16.50 -13.42
N ARG A 53 -4.26 17.10 -12.95
CA ARG A 53 -5.64 16.61 -13.11
C ARG A 53 -5.81 15.13 -12.82
N PHE A 54 -5.31 14.66 -11.68
CA PHE A 54 -5.54 13.29 -11.23
C PHE A 54 -6.94 13.16 -10.63
N GLU A 55 -7.94 13.24 -11.50
CA GLU A 55 -9.35 13.22 -11.13
C GLU A 55 -9.82 11.88 -10.58
N GLN A 56 -9.11 10.80 -10.85
CA GLN A 56 -9.53 9.47 -10.45
C GLN A 56 -8.52 8.81 -9.50
N LEU A 57 -9.00 8.43 -8.30
CA LEU A 57 -8.34 7.46 -7.43
C LEU A 57 -8.72 6.06 -7.94
N MET A 58 -7.75 5.36 -8.52
CA MET A 58 -7.92 4.01 -9.06
C MET A 58 -7.94 2.97 -7.96
N ASP A 59 -7.06 3.16 -6.97
CA ASP A 59 -6.87 2.23 -5.87
C ASP A 59 -6.16 2.91 -4.71
N LEU A 60 -6.44 2.45 -3.48
CA LEU A 60 -5.69 2.74 -2.27
C LEU A 60 -5.50 1.44 -1.51
N CYS A 61 -4.27 1.08 -1.25
CA CYS A 61 -3.93 -0.08 -0.45
C CYS A 61 -2.84 0.24 0.58
N VAL A 62 -2.61 -0.69 1.51
CA VAL A 62 -1.51 -0.62 2.46
C VAL A 62 -0.51 -1.72 2.19
N VAL A 63 0.76 -1.44 2.39
CA VAL A 63 1.84 -2.43 2.34
C VAL A 63 2.48 -2.51 3.71
N ASP A 64 2.53 -3.71 4.28
CA ASP A 64 3.33 -4.02 5.46
C ASP A 64 4.72 -4.50 5.00
N TYR A 65 5.74 -3.74 5.35
CA TYR A 65 7.14 -4.03 5.01
C TYR A 65 7.89 -4.80 6.09
N GLN A 66 7.21 -5.33 7.10
CA GLN A 66 7.86 -6.13 8.13
C GLN A 66 8.63 -7.30 7.50
N GLY A 67 9.92 -7.41 7.80
CA GLY A 67 10.79 -8.46 7.28
C GLY A 67 11.11 -8.37 5.78
N TYR A 68 10.72 -7.30 5.08
CA TYR A 68 11.05 -7.11 3.68
C TYR A 68 12.54 -6.75 3.51
N GLY A 69 13.21 -7.41 2.55
CA GLY A 69 14.63 -7.19 2.29
C GLY A 69 15.53 -7.59 3.45
N ASP A 70 15.17 -8.64 4.19
CA ASP A 70 15.91 -9.16 5.37
C ASP A 70 16.17 -8.08 6.44
N GLY A 71 15.24 -7.12 6.57
CA GLY A 71 15.31 -6.02 7.53
C GLY A 71 16.22 -4.86 7.12
N MET A 72 16.80 -4.89 5.93
CA MET A 72 17.66 -3.82 5.42
C MET A 72 16.88 -2.61 4.86
N ARG A 73 15.55 -2.70 4.77
CA ARG A 73 14.75 -1.57 4.30
C ARG A 73 14.63 -0.51 5.39
N GLU A 74 15.04 0.70 5.07
CA GLU A 74 14.80 1.90 5.88
C GLU A 74 13.41 2.49 5.60
N GLY A 75 12.78 3.08 6.62
CA GLY A 75 11.49 3.78 6.55
C GLY A 75 10.36 3.05 7.24
N ALA A 76 9.16 3.63 7.17
CA ALA A 76 7.97 3.17 7.87
C ALA A 76 7.59 1.72 7.53
N ARG A 77 7.17 0.97 8.52
CA ARG A 77 6.65 -0.39 8.34
C ARG A 77 5.40 -0.39 7.47
N PHE A 78 4.42 0.45 7.81
CA PHE A 78 3.19 0.58 7.04
C PHE A 78 3.25 1.76 6.09
N VAL A 79 2.96 1.51 4.84
CA VAL A 79 2.93 2.53 3.79
C VAL A 79 1.59 2.46 3.07
N VAL A 80 0.87 3.58 3.07
CA VAL A 80 -0.33 3.76 2.25
C VAL A 80 0.12 4.07 0.83
N VAL A 81 -0.43 3.37 -0.13
CA VAL A 81 -0.10 3.48 -1.55
C VAL A 81 -1.36 3.81 -2.33
N LEU A 82 -1.32 4.90 -3.10
CA LEU A 82 -2.40 5.29 -3.99
C LEU A 82 -1.98 5.13 -5.44
N HIS A 83 -2.92 4.73 -6.26
CA HIS A 83 -2.80 4.74 -7.70
C HIS A 83 -3.77 5.75 -8.29
N LEU A 84 -3.22 6.79 -8.90
CA LEU A 84 -3.97 7.91 -9.46
C LEU A 84 -3.95 7.87 -10.98
N LEU A 85 -5.06 8.28 -11.59
CA LEU A 85 -5.21 8.40 -13.03
C LEU A 85 -5.73 9.80 -13.41
N SER A 86 -5.02 10.46 -14.30
CA SER A 86 -5.52 11.58 -15.07
C SER A 86 -6.04 11.06 -16.41
N VAL A 87 -7.36 11.02 -16.57
CA VAL A 87 -7.99 10.51 -17.78
C VAL A 87 -7.72 11.47 -18.95
N GLY A 88 -7.88 12.77 -18.69
CA GLY A 88 -7.71 13.79 -19.71
C GLY A 88 -6.28 13.92 -20.24
N LEU A 89 -5.28 13.71 -19.40
CA LEU A 89 -3.85 13.78 -19.75
C LEU A 89 -3.23 12.41 -20.03
N ASN A 90 -3.98 11.32 -19.81
CA ASN A 90 -3.52 9.94 -19.93
C ASN A 90 -2.21 9.68 -19.15
N GLN A 91 -2.21 10.08 -17.89
CA GLN A 91 -1.08 9.97 -16.97
C GLN A 91 -1.45 9.14 -15.75
N ARG A 92 -0.49 8.38 -15.25
CA ARG A 92 -0.62 7.60 -14.01
C ARG A 92 0.45 8.02 -13.02
N LEU A 93 0.08 7.99 -11.73
CA LEU A 93 0.98 8.32 -10.65
C LEU A 93 0.75 7.34 -9.50
N ARG A 94 1.84 6.81 -8.93
CA ARG A 94 1.80 6.11 -7.64
C ARG A 94 2.27 7.08 -6.56
N VAL A 95 1.45 7.24 -5.53
CA VAL A 95 1.78 8.05 -4.35
C VAL A 95 1.97 7.13 -3.17
N ARG A 96 2.99 7.37 -2.36
CA ARG A 96 3.29 6.59 -1.16
C ARG A 96 3.37 7.52 0.04
N VAL A 97 2.76 7.09 1.15
CA VAL A 97 2.79 7.83 2.43
C VAL A 97 3.11 6.85 3.54
N GLY A 98 4.21 7.06 4.23
CA GLY A 98 4.61 6.23 5.37
C GLY A 98 3.84 6.60 6.63
N CYS A 99 3.34 5.62 7.38
CA CYS A 99 2.81 5.84 8.72
C CYS A 99 3.98 6.04 9.70
N ALA A 100 3.83 6.99 10.64
CA ALA A 100 4.91 7.33 11.56
C ALA A 100 5.07 6.31 12.71
N ASP A 101 4.01 5.58 13.05
CA ASP A 101 3.95 4.64 14.16
C ASP A 101 3.64 3.23 13.63
N ASP A 102 4.39 2.24 14.10
CA ASP A 102 4.23 0.84 13.70
C ASP A 102 3.18 0.10 14.55
N GLU A 103 2.89 0.57 15.78
CA GLU A 103 1.88 -0.02 16.64
C GLU A 103 0.49 0.52 16.32
N LEU A 104 0.39 1.85 16.18
CA LEU A 104 -0.83 2.55 15.81
C LEU A 104 -0.59 3.38 14.54
N PRO A 105 -0.61 2.77 13.36
CA PRO A 105 -0.40 3.48 12.11
C PRO A 105 -1.60 4.40 11.80
N VAL A 106 -1.33 5.69 11.72
CA VAL A 106 -2.34 6.73 11.46
C VAL A 106 -1.92 7.57 10.25
N VAL A 107 -2.88 7.87 9.38
CA VAL A 107 -2.77 8.84 8.29
C VAL A 107 -4.07 9.62 8.16
N PRO A 108 -4.06 10.87 7.69
CA PRO A 108 -5.31 11.59 7.40
C PRO A 108 -6.11 10.92 6.28
N SER A 109 -7.44 10.96 6.38
CA SER A 109 -8.34 10.48 5.33
C SER A 109 -8.33 11.40 4.11
N ILE A 110 -8.34 10.81 2.92
CA ILE A 110 -8.52 11.53 1.64
C ILE A 110 -9.93 11.37 1.06
N ASN A 111 -10.86 10.85 1.85
CA ASN A 111 -12.28 10.78 1.44
C ASN A 111 -12.84 12.13 0.97
N PRO A 112 -12.48 13.29 1.57
CA PRO A 112 -12.91 14.60 1.06
C PRO A 112 -12.31 14.97 -0.30
N VAL A 113 -11.25 14.28 -0.73
CA VAL A 113 -10.61 14.51 -2.05
C VAL A 113 -11.23 13.62 -3.11
N TRP A 114 -11.33 12.32 -2.84
CA TRP A 114 -11.97 11.34 -3.72
C TRP A 114 -12.95 10.48 -2.92
N ASN A 115 -14.22 10.56 -3.19
CA ASN A 115 -15.25 9.78 -2.48
C ASN A 115 -15.04 8.27 -2.54
N SER A 116 -14.37 7.78 -3.59
CA SER A 116 -14.00 6.35 -3.71
C SER A 116 -13.05 5.89 -2.61
N ALA A 117 -12.27 6.79 -2.00
CA ALA A 117 -11.35 6.48 -0.91
C ALA A 117 -12.07 5.86 0.29
N SER A 118 -13.34 6.21 0.54
CA SER A 118 -14.09 5.73 1.71
C SER A 118 -14.04 4.20 1.86
N TRP A 119 -14.24 3.45 0.78
CA TRP A 119 -14.23 2.00 0.83
C TRP A 119 -12.82 1.40 0.90
N TYR A 120 -11.89 1.97 0.16
CA TYR A 120 -10.49 1.56 0.20
C TYR A 120 -9.85 1.81 1.58
N GLU A 121 -10.14 2.94 2.21
CA GLU A 121 -9.66 3.26 3.56
C GLU A 121 -10.24 2.30 4.60
N ARG A 122 -11.52 1.92 4.47
CA ARG A 122 -12.14 0.91 5.34
C ARG A 122 -11.52 -0.47 5.13
N GLU A 123 -11.23 -0.86 3.90
CA GLU A 123 -10.53 -2.12 3.60
C GLU A 123 -9.12 -2.11 4.21
N ALA A 124 -8.37 -1.04 4.02
CA ALA A 124 -7.03 -0.88 4.57
C ALA A 124 -7.03 -0.88 6.12
N PHE A 125 -8.01 -0.23 6.74
CA PHE A 125 -8.22 -0.29 8.18
C PHE A 125 -8.53 -1.73 8.64
N ASP A 126 -9.43 -2.40 7.97
CA ASP A 126 -9.84 -3.77 8.33
C ASP A 126 -8.68 -4.76 8.24
N LEU A 127 -7.93 -4.74 7.15
CA LEU A 127 -6.90 -5.73 6.85
C LEU A 127 -5.55 -5.44 7.51
N TYR A 128 -5.19 -4.17 7.72
CA TYR A 128 -3.88 -3.75 8.26
C TYR A 128 -3.94 -2.97 9.56
N GLY A 129 -5.12 -2.44 9.94
CA GLY A 129 -5.29 -1.63 11.14
C GLY A 129 -4.74 -0.22 11.01
N VAL A 130 -4.62 0.31 9.78
CA VAL A 130 -4.27 1.72 9.57
C VAL A 130 -5.49 2.57 9.83
N VAL A 131 -5.37 3.54 10.74
CA VAL A 131 -6.43 4.48 11.09
C VAL A 131 -6.39 5.68 10.13
N PHE A 132 -7.51 5.95 9.48
CA PHE A 132 -7.67 7.12 8.60
C PHE A 132 -8.37 8.24 9.37
N GLU A 133 -7.59 9.18 9.88
CA GLU A 133 -8.08 10.28 10.70
C GLU A 133 -9.03 11.19 9.91
N GLY A 134 -10.20 11.46 10.45
CA GLY A 134 -11.23 12.26 9.77
C GLY A 134 -12.13 11.47 8.81
N HIS A 135 -11.99 10.15 8.72
CA HIS A 135 -12.93 9.31 7.98
C HIS A 135 -14.28 9.23 8.72
N GLU A 136 -15.38 9.52 8.03
CA GLU A 136 -16.71 9.65 8.65
C GLU A 136 -17.31 8.33 9.18
N ASP A 137 -16.96 7.19 8.55
CA ASP A 137 -17.52 5.86 8.86
C ASP A 137 -16.44 4.78 8.80
N LEU A 138 -15.38 4.92 9.62
CA LEU A 138 -14.27 3.97 9.67
C LEU A 138 -14.67 2.73 10.47
N ARG A 139 -15.05 1.69 9.78
CA ARG A 139 -15.45 0.38 10.33
C ARG A 139 -15.00 -0.75 9.44
N ARG A 140 -14.92 -1.97 9.98
CA ARG A 140 -14.55 -3.16 9.21
C ARG A 140 -15.45 -3.36 7.99
N LEU A 141 -14.91 -3.92 6.92
CA LEU A 141 -15.57 -4.12 5.64
C LEU A 141 -15.64 -5.60 5.23
N LEU A 142 -14.54 -6.30 5.34
CA LEU A 142 -14.36 -7.67 4.81
C LEU A 142 -14.35 -8.74 5.90
N THR A 143 -13.81 -8.43 7.09
CA THR A 143 -13.76 -9.37 8.19
C THR A 143 -15.06 -9.38 8.99
N ASP A 144 -15.35 -10.48 9.70
CA ASP A 144 -16.49 -10.60 10.60
C ASP A 144 -16.48 -9.56 11.73
N TYR A 145 -17.64 -9.23 12.26
CA TYR A 145 -17.77 -8.28 13.40
C TYR A 145 -17.00 -8.72 14.65
N GLY A 146 -16.86 -10.02 14.87
CA GLY A 146 -16.10 -10.60 15.98
C GLY A 146 -14.63 -10.90 15.66
N PHE A 147 -14.14 -10.57 14.47
CA PHE A 147 -12.77 -10.87 14.07
C PHE A 147 -11.76 -10.05 14.88
N ILE A 148 -10.76 -10.73 15.44
CA ILE A 148 -9.72 -10.11 16.26
C ILE A 148 -8.41 -10.06 15.47
N GLY A 149 -7.84 -8.86 15.34
CA GLY A 149 -6.60 -8.62 14.61
C GLY A 149 -6.80 -8.10 13.19
N HIS A 150 -5.71 -8.09 12.42
CA HIS A 150 -5.65 -7.58 11.06
C HIS A 150 -4.92 -8.60 10.17
N PRO A 151 -5.66 -9.34 9.33
CA PRO A 151 -5.16 -10.58 8.72
C PRO A 151 -4.07 -10.40 7.66
N PHE A 152 -3.85 -9.18 7.15
CA PHE A 152 -2.81 -8.91 6.16
C PHE A 152 -1.51 -8.36 6.76
N ARG A 153 -1.47 -8.12 8.07
CA ARG A 153 -0.21 -7.87 8.75
C ARG A 153 0.70 -9.09 8.65
N LYS A 154 2.00 -8.88 8.45
CA LYS A 154 2.98 -9.96 8.31
C LYS A 154 3.17 -10.78 9.59
N ASP A 155 2.88 -10.19 10.73
CA ASP A 155 2.90 -10.84 12.04
C ASP A 155 1.60 -11.59 12.38
N PHE A 156 0.55 -11.49 11.55
CA PHE A 156 -0.67 -12.26 11.71
C PHE A 156 -0.47 -13.68 11.17
N PRO A 157 -0.82 -14.76 11.94
CA PRO A 157 -0.61 -16.13 11.50
C PRO A 157 -1.50 -16.48 10.30
N VAL A 158 -0.92 -17.16 9.29
CA VAL A 158 -1.61 -17.52 8.04
C VAL A 158 -2.87 -18.36 8.28
N SER A 159 -2.83 -19.28 9.25
CA SER A 159 -3.99 -20.10 9.64
C SER A 159 -4.98 -19.39 10.56
N GLY A 160 -4.65 -18.13 10.98
CA GLY A 160 -5.45 -17.41 11.96
C GLY A 160 -5.25 -17.93 13.38
N THR A 161 -6.03 -17.42 14.32
CA THR A 161 -6.03 -17.82 15.73
C THR A 161 -7.30 -18.55 16.14
N VAL A 162 -8.37 -18.35 15.39
CA VAL A 162 -9.72 -18.88 15.63
C VAL A 162 -10.30 -19.38 14.31
N GLU A 163 -10.96 -20.53 14.35
CA GLU A 163 -11.72 -21.06 13.24
C GLU A 163 -13.22 -21.17 13.58
N MET A 164 -14.05 -21.14 12.56
CA MET A 164 -15.48 -21.36 12.68
C MET A 164 -15.80 -22.81 12.32
N ARG A 165 -16.61 -23.45 13.16
CA ARG A 165 -17.09 -24.80 12.95
C ARG A 165 -18.58 -24.90 13.21
N TYR A 166 -19.30 -25.66 12.39
CA TYR A 166 -20.69 -26.00 12.68
C TYR A 166 -20.76 -27.08 13.76
N ASP A 167 -21.46 -26.78 14.85
CA ASP A 167 -21.75 -27.73 15.91
C ASP A 167 -23.14 -28.32 15.65
N PRO A 168 -23.24 -29.64 15.32
CA PRO A 168 -24.51 -30.28 15.02
C PRO A 168 -25.39 -30.50 16.26
N GLU A 169 -24.82 -30.57 17.46
CA GLU A 169 -25.57 -30.71 18.72
C GLU A 169 -26.20 -29.36 19.11
N ALA A 170 -25.42 -28.30 19.08
CA ALA A 170 -25.92 -26.96 19.34
C ALA A 170 -26.65 -26.32 18.15
N ARG A 171 -26.64 -26.96 16.97
CA ARG A 171 -27.25 -26.52 15.71
C ARG A 171 -26.87 -25.09 15.31
N ARG A 172 -25.60 -24.69 15.57
CA ARG A 172 -25.10 -23.36 15.27
C ARG A 172 -23.63 -23.40 14.93
N VAL A 173 -23.14 -22.29 14.34
CA VAL A 173 -21.72 -22.05 14.16
C VAL A 173 -21.12 -21.63 15.50
N ILE A 174 -20.01 -22.23 15.87
CA ILE A 174 -19.21 -21.91 17.06
C ILE A 174 -17.82 -21.49 16.64
N TYR A 175 -17.19 -20.67 17.47
CA TYR A 175 -15.77 -20.32 17.33
C TYR A 175 -14.95 -21.22 18.24
N GLN A 176 -13.85 -21.73 17.72
CA GLN A 176 -12.89 -22.52 18.48
C GLN A 176 -11.46 -22.14 18.13
N PRO A 177 -10.45 -22.44 18.97
CA PRO A 177 -9.06 -22.27 18.59
C PRO A 177 -8.75 -23.02 17.29
N VAL A 178 -7.90 -22.43 16.43
CA VAL A 178 -7.56 -23.04 15.14
C VAL A 178 -6.88 -24.41 15.35
N SER A 179 -7.35 -25.40 14.61
CA SER A 179 -6.79 -26.77 14.59
C SER A 179 -6.06 -27.10 13.29
N ILE A 180 -5.98 -26.14 12.37
CA ILE A 180 -5.37 -26.29 11.06
C ILE A 180 -3.84 -26.32 11.21
N GLU A 181 -3.23 -27.44 10.84
CA GLU A 181 -1.77 -27.53 10.75
C GLU A 181 -1.28 -26.85 9.47
N PRO A 182 -0.33 -25.88 9.58
CA PRO A 182 0.28 -25.27 8.40
C PRO A 182 0.94 -26.33 7.52
N ARG A 183 0.62 -26.35 6.23
CA ARG A 183 1.28 -27.23 5.26
C ARG A 183 2.31 -26.43 4.49
N GLU A 184 3.58 -26.71 4.71
CA GLU A 184 4.64 -26.28 3.82
C GLU A 184 4.71 -27.23 2.62
N ILE A 185 4.09 -26.82 1.52
CA ILE A 185 4.03 -27.64 0.29
C ILE A 185 5.35 -27.55 -0.49
N VAL A 186 6.07 -26.45 -0.35
CA VAL A 186 7.37 -26.22 -1.01
C VAL A 186 8.36 -25.77 0.05
N PRO A 187 9.47 -26.50 0.25
CA PRO A 187 10.52 -26.01 1.12
C PRO A 187 11.02 -24.66 0.57
N ARG A 188 11.19 -23.70 1.47
CA ARG A 188 11.76 -22.39 1.11
C ARG A 188 13.15 -22.65 0.53
N VAL A 189 13.28 -22.58 -0.78
CA VAL A 189 14.60 -22.58 -1.42
C VAL A 189 15.20 -21.21 -1.15
N VAL A 190 16.13 -21.16 -0.21
CA VAL A 190 16.99 -19.98 -0.05
C VAL A 190 17.86 -19.96 -1.30
N ARG A 191 17.56 -19.06 -2.21
CA ARG A 191 18.45 -18.82 -3.35
C ARG A 191 19.74 -18.23 -2.79
N GLU A 192 20.83 -18.95 -2.97
CA GLU A 192 22.13 -18.40 -2.60
C GLU A 192 22.36 -17.07 -3.35
N PRO A 193 23.00 -16.08 -2.69
CA PRO A 193 23.40 -14.86 -3.35
C PRO A 193 24.22 -15.22 -4.60
N GLY A 194 23.75 -14.81 -5.76
CA GLY A 194 24.42 -15.09 -7.03
C GLY A 194 23.65 -15.99 -8.01
N TYR A 195 22.61 -16.71 -7.58
CA TYR A 195 21.76 -17.41 -8.55
C TYR A 195 20.71 -16.45 -9.13
N GLY A 196 21.09 -15.79 -10.23
CA GLY A 196 20.27 -14.77 -10.91
C GLY A 196 20.76 -13.34 -10.74
N ASP A 197 21.67 -13.09 -9.80
CA ASP A 197 22.36 -11.80 -9.61
C ASP A 197 23.79 -11.79 -10.19
N LEU A 198 24.09 -12.69 -11.09
CA LEU A 198 25.30 -12.52 -11.91
C LEU A 198 25.18 -11.16 -12.59
N PRO A 199 26.13 -10.23 -12.40
CA PRO A 199 26.17 -9.02 -13.18
C PRO A 199 26.07 -9.43 -14.63
N ARG A 200 25.03 -9.00 -15.34
CA ARG A 200 24.99 -9.15 -16.78
C ARG A 200 26.24 -8.44 -17.28
N GLU A 201 27.26 -9.20 -17.64
CA GLU A 201 28.38 -8.65 -18.37
C GLU A 201 27.78 -7.88 -19.53
N ARG A 202 27.83 -6.55 -19.43
CA ARG A 202 27.53 -5.70 -20.56
C ARG A 202 28.50 -6.14 -21.62
N ASN A 203 27.99 -6.83 -22.65
CA ASN A 203 28.74 -7.03 -23.88
C ASN A 203 29.34 -5.68 -24.25
N GLN A 204 30.62 -5.50 -24.00
CA GLN A 204 31.35 -4.40 -24.58
C GLN A 204 31.41 -4.68 -26.08
N PRO A 205 30.86 -3.82 -26.92
CA PRO A 205 31.05 -3.97 -28.34
C PRO A 205 32.50 -3.59 -28.67
N GLY A 206 33.29 -4.55 -29.14
CA GLY A 206 34.43 -4.30 -30.02
C GLY A 206 35.76 -3.99 -29.34
N ALA A 207 36.63 -4.95 -29.33
CA ALA A 207 38.02 -4.74 -29.71
C ALA A 207 38.27 -5.53 -31.01
#